data_84e3b468fe54f7800ebd3a9f493b6019
#
_entry.id   84e3b468fe54f7800ebd3a9f493b6019
#
_cell.length_a   1.000
_cell.length_b   1.000
_cell.length_c   1.000
_cell.angle_alpha   90.00
_cell.angle_beta   90.00
_cell.angle_gamma   90.00
#
_symmetry.space_group_name_H-M   'P 1'
#
loop_
_entity.id
_entity.type
_entity.pdbx_description
1 polymer ?
#
loop_
_entity_poly.entity_id
_entity_poly.type
_entity_poly.pdbx_seq_one_letter_code
_entity_poly.pdbx_strand_id
1 'polypeptide(L)'
;MRTEAELRRLMRSRVEPGDRGEGAISAAIARLKEYGYLDDAAFAETYARLRQENEKLGSRGVRRKLAQKGVPAAIADQAVDARYSNTDEEALARKHLEQKRIARPTNKKETARVMRRLVAAGFSTGVIYKILRQWDVPDEALAALENLGEEPDGAN
;
A
#
# COMPACT_ATOMS: atom_id res chain seq x y z
N MET A 1 -15.54 3.99 7.09
CA MET A 1 -14.84 4.87 8.08
C MET A 1 -13.87 5.78 7.32
N ARG A 2 -13.74 7.03 7.73
CA ARG A 2 -12.80 7.98 7.16
C ARG A 2 -11.58 8.14 8.06
N THR A 3 -10.43 8.49 7.51
CA THR A 3 -9.27 8.88 8.30
C THR A 3 -9.44 10.31 8.82
N GLU A 4 -8.69 10.65 9.86
CA GLU A 4 -8.65 12.02 10.38
C GLU A 4 -8.30 13.03 9.27
N ALA A 5 -7.30 12.71 8.45
CA ALA A 5 -6.86 13.59 7.36
C ALA A 5 -7.95 13.81 6.29
N GLU A 6 -8.66 12.76 5.90
CA GLU A 6 -9.78 12.86 4.95
C GLU A 6 -10.90 13.74 5.51
N LEU A 7 -11.22 13.55 6.80
CA LEU A 7 -12.29 14.31 7.44
C LEU A 7 -11.90 15.77 7.60
N ARG A 8 -10.65 16.09 7.96
CA ARG A 8 -10.14 17.45 8.01
C ARG A 8 -10.26 18.15 6.65
N ARG A 9 -9.89 17.46 5.59
CA ARG A 9 -9.99 17.98 4.22
C ARG A 9 -11.44 18.30 3.86
N LEU A 10 -12.34 17.38 4.19
CA LEU A 10 -13.78 17.57 3.93
C LEU A 10 -14.33 18.75 4.73
N MET A 11 -13.97 18.90 5.99
CA MET A 11 -14.42 19.99 6.85
C MET A 11 -13.88 21.34 6.37
N ARG A 12 -12.61 21.41 5.93
CA ARG A 12 -12.00 22.63 5.39
C ARG A 12 -12.75 23.19 4.18
N SER A 13 -13.34 22.33 3.38
CA SER A 13 -14.14 22.76 2.23
C SER A 13 -15.48 23.38 2.61
N ARG A 14 -15.91 23.26 3.86
CA ARG A 14 -17.22 23.68 4.35
C ARG A 14 -17.19 24.79 5.41
N VAL A 15 -16.01 25.17 5.87
CA VAL A 15 -15.83 26.24 6.87
C VAL A 15 -15.05 27.38 6.27
N GLU A 16 -15.17 28.56 6.87
CA GLU A 16 -14.40 29.74 6.47
C GLU A 16 -12.90 29.50 6.74
N PRO A 17 -12.01 29.88 5.79
CA PRO A 17 -10.58 29.76 6.02
C PRO A 17 -10.11 30.69 7.15
N GLY A 18 -9.11 30.24 7.89
CA GLY A 18 -8.48 30.99 8.96
C GLY A 18 -8.51 30.25 10.30
N ASP A 19 -7.96 30.89 11.33
CA ASP A 19 -7.76 30.29 12.66
C ASP A 19 -9.06 29.83 13.33
N ARG A 20 -10.13 30.56 13.11
CA ARG A 20 -11.46 30.27 13.65
C ARG A 20 -12.02 28.95 13.06
N GLY A 21 -11.92 28.82 11.75
CA GLY A 21 -12.32 27.59 11.04
C GLY A 21 -11.47 26.37 11.46
N GLU A 22 -10.16 26.53 11.55
CA GLU A 22 -9.24 25.48 12.00
C GLU A 22 -9.49 25.07 13.46
N GLY A 23 -9.80 26.02 14.33
CA GLY A 23 -10.16 25.73 15.72
C GLY A 23 -11.45 24.94 15.83
N ALA A 24 -12.46 25.28 15.02
CA ALA A 24 -13.72 24.54 14.98
C ALA A 24 -13.53 23.11 14.47
N ILE A 25 -12.72 22.93 13.44
CA ILE A 25 -12.37 21.60 12.90
C ILE A 25 -11.67 20.76 13.95
N SER A 26 -10.65 21.30 14.62
CA SER A 26 -9.90 20.59 15.66
C SER A 26 -10.78 20.16 16.82
N ALA A 27 -11.70 21.02 17.26
CA ALA A 27 -12.67 20.69 18.31
C ALA A 27 -13.62 19.55 17.89
N ALA A 28 -14.13 19.61 16.65
CA ALA A 28 -15.01 18.58 16.12
C ALA A 28 -14.29 17.23 16.02
N ILE A 29 -13.05 17.22 15.55
CA ILE A 29 -12.23 15.99 15.44
C ILE A 29 -11.94 15.41 16.82
N ALA A 30 -11.59 16.23 17.80
CA ALA A 30 -11.35 15.77 19.16
C ALA A 30 -12.59 15.06 19.73
N ARG A 31 -13.77 15.60 19.48
CA ARG A 31 -15.04 14.97 19.90
C ARG A 31 -15.29 13.64 19.23
N LEU A 32 -15.04 13.55 17.92
CA LEU A 32 -15.21 12.32 17.16
C LEU A 32 -14.26 11.22 17.63
N LYS A 33 -13.03 11.57 17.98
CA LYS A 33 -12.07 10.64 18.61
C LYS A 33 -12.56 10.17 19.97
N GLU A 34 -13.02 11.08 20.80
CA GLU A 34 -13.53 10.79 22.15
C GLU A 34 -14.72 9.85 22.11
N TYR A 35 -15.62 10.00 21.15
CA TYR A 35 -16.77 9.12 20.97
C TYR A 35 -16.44 7.83 20.19
N GLY A 36 -15.21 7.63 19.74
CA GLY A 36 -14.82 6.45 18.99
C GLY A 36 -15.26 6.42 17.53
N TYR A 37 -15.78 7.52 16.98
CA TYR A 37 -16.17 7.61 15.57
C TYR A 37 -15.00 7.84 14.63
N LEU A 38 -13.85 8.21 15.16
CA LEU A 38 -12.63 8.48 14.42
C LEU A 38 -11.47 7.79 15.13
N ASP A 39 -10.87 6.82 14.44
CA ASP A 39 -9.77 6.01 14.96
C ASP A 39 -8.91 5.52 13.80
N ASP A 40 -7.80 6.21 13.55
CA ASP A 40 -6.89 5.89 12.44
C ASP A 40 -6.23 4.52 12.62
N ALA A 41 -5.97 4.09 13.86
CA ALA A 41 -5.40 2.77 14.13
C ALA A 41 -6.37 1.65 13.73
N ALA A 42 -7.62 1.75 14.13
CA ALA A 42 -8.67 0.80 13.74
C ALA A 42 -8.92 0.81 12.24
N PHE A 43 -8.91 1.99 11.63
CA PHE A 43 -9.01 2.13 10.18
C PHE A 43 -7.86 1.40 9.47
N ALA A 44 -6.62 1.62 9.91
CA ALA A 44 -5.44 1.01 9.31
C ALA A 44 -5.44 -0.52 9.43
N GLU A 45 -5.85 -1.06 10.57
CA GLU A 45 -5.97 -2.51 10.77
C GLU A 45 -6.98 -3.14 9.82
N THR A 46 -8.17 -2.57 9.74
CA THR A 46 -9.23 -3.06 8.85
C THR A 46 -8.82 -2.94 7.39
N TYR A 47 -8.24 -1.81 7.02
CA TYR A 47 -7.77 -1.55 5.67
C TYR A 47 -6.69 -2.56 5.26
N ALA A 48 -5.68 -2.78 6.11
CA ALA A 48 -4.61 -3.73 5.83
C ALA A 48 -5.15 -5.15 5.63
N ARG A 49 -6.07 -5.57 6.50
CA ARG A 49 -6.70 -6.88 6.39
C ARG A 49 -7.46 -7.04 5.09
N LEU A 50 -8.30 -6.09 4.75
CA LEU A 50 -9.13 -6.17 3.54
C LEU A 50 -8.29 -6.12 2.26
N ARG A 51 -7.26 -5.30 2.22
CA ARG A 51 -6.38 -5.23 1.04
C ARG A 51 -5.56 -6.50 0.87
N GLN A 52 -5.09 -7.09 1.95
CA GLN A 52 -4.41 -8.37 1.91
C GLN A 52 -5.33 -9.52 1.47
N GLU A 53 -6.51 -9.62 2.07
CA GLU A 53 -7.45 -10.71 1.79
C GLU A 53 -8.07 -10.62 0.39
N ASN A 54 -8.49 -9.44 -0.02
CA ASN A 54 -9.27 -9.26 -1.25
C ASN A 54 -8.40 -8.98 -2.48
N GLU A 55 -7.36 -8.18 -2.35
CA GLU A 55 -6.51 -7.78 -3.47
C GLU A 55 -5.14 -8.47 -3.46
N LYS A 56 -4.83 -9.20 -2.41
CA LYS A 56 -3.54 -9.89 -2.25
C LYS A 56 -2.34 -8.93 -2.40
N LEU A 57 -2.44 -7.73 -1.83
CA LEU A 57 -1.38 -6.74 -1.90
C LEU A 57 -0.23 -7.09 -0.97
N GLY A 58 0.99 -6.73 -1.38
CA GLY A 58 2.17 -6.79 -0.52
C GLY A 58 2.18 -5.68 0.52
N SER A 59 2.99 -5.84 1.57
CA SER A 59 3.05 -4.91 2.70
C SER A 59 3.36 -3.46 2.28
N ARG A 60 4.28 -3.27 1.35
CA ARG A 60 4.65 -1.94 0.84
C ARG A 60 3.49 -1.25 0.12
N GLY A 61 2.68 -2.01 -0.61
CA GLY A 61 1.50 -1.49 -1.30
C GLY A 61 0.45 -0.99 -0.33
N VAL A 62 0.23 -1.73 0.74
CA VAL A 62 -0.71 -1.33 1.80
C VAL A 62 -0.23 -0.08 2.52
N ARG A 63 1.07 -0.01 2.88
CA ARG A 63 1.65 1.20 3.50
C ARG A 63 1.46 2.43 2.62
N ARG A 64 1.74 2.29 1.33
CA ARG A 64 1.59 3.39 0.36
C ARG A 64 0.15 3.89 0.29
N LYS A 65 -0.80 2.97 0.22
CA LYS A 65 -2.23 3.32 0.19
C LYS A 65 -2.70 3.97 1.48
N LEU A 66 -2.23 3.52 2.63
CA LEU A 66 -2.53 4.15 3.91
C LEU A 66 -1.96 5.57 3.99
N ALA A 67 -0.75 5.78 3.47
CA ALA A 67 -0.15 7.11 3.38
C ALA A 67 -0.99 8.05 2.49
N GLN A 68 -1.47 7.54 1.36
CA GLN A 68 -2.36 8.30 0.46
C GLN A 68 -3.68 8.68 1.13
N LYS A 69 -4.16 7.85 2.05
CA LYS A 69 -5.35 8.11 2.87
C LYS A 69 -5.08 9.07 4.03
N GLY A 70 -3.83 9.47 4.21
CA GLY A 70 -3.43 10.41 5.26
C GLY A 70 -3.24 9.78 6.64
N VAL A 71 -3.11 8.46 6.72
CA VAL A 71 -2.77 7.80 7.97
C VAL A 71 -1.30 8.09 8.32
N PRO A 72 -0.99 8.58 9.54
CA PRO A 72 0.39 8.80 9.94
C PRO A 72 1.26 7.55 9.80
N ALA A 73 2.52 7.73 9.37
CA ALA A 73 3.43 6.62 9.08
C ALA A 73 3.58 5.64 10.26
N ALA A 74 3.68 6.13 11.49
CA ALA A 74 3.82 5.28 12.67
C ALA A 74 2.61 4.36 12.85
N ILE A 75 1.41 4.86 12.64
CA ILE A 75 0.17 4.09 12.75
C ILE A 75 0.07 3.08 11.59
N ALA A 76 0.39 3.51 10.38
CA ALA A 76 0.38 2.65 9.21
C ALA A 76 1.39 1.51 9.36
N ASP A 77 2.62 1.82 9.76
CA ASP A 77 3.67 0.82 9.95
C ASP A 77 3.29 -0.22 11.02
N GLN A 78 2.73 0.23 12.13
CA GLN A 78 2.29 -0.67 13.20
C GLN A 78 1.20 -1.63 12.71
N ALA A 79 0.21 -1.14 12.01
CA ALA A 79 -0.89 -1.95 11.48
C ALA A 79 -0.41 -2.96 10.43
N VAL A 80 0.47 -2.51 9.53
CA VAL A 80 1.02 -3.37 8.47
C VAL A 80 1.97 -4.41 9.05
N ASP A 81 2.86 -4.03 9.95
CA ASP A 81 3.79 -4.98 10.57
C ASP A 81 3.04 -6.06 11.35
N ALA A 82 2.00 -5.69 12.10
CA ALA A 82 1.16 -6.65 12.81
C ALA A 82 0.46 -7.63 11.85
N ARG A 83 -0.06 -7.14 10.73
CA ARG A 83 -0.78 -7.99 9.78
C ARG A 83 0.15 -8.89 8.96
N TYR A 84 1.34 -8.42 8.62
CA TYR A 84 2.27 -9.12 7.73
C TYR A 84 3.39 -9.89 8.46
N SER A 85 3.50 -9.81 9.78
CA SER A 85 4.57 -10.44 10.56
C SER A 85 4.71 -11.95 10.33
N ASN A 86 3.61 -12.65 10.10
CA ASN A 86 3.59 -14.10 9.84
C ASN A 86 3.12 -14.43 8.43
N THR A 87 3.15 -13.46 7.52
CA THR A 87 2.70 -13.66 6.14
C THR A 87 3.86 -14.10 5.25
N ASP A 88 3.65 -15.18 4.50
CA ASP A 88 4.53 -15.55 3.40
C ASP A 88 4.17 -14.67 2.19
N GLU A 89 4.91 -13.58 1.99
CA GLU A 89 4.65 -12.63 0.90
C GLU A 89 4.92 -13.24 -0.48
N GLU A 90 5.77 -14.23 -0.58
CA GLU A 90 5.98 -14.96 -1.83
C GLU A 90 4.71 -15.73 -2.24
N ALA A 91 4.11 -16.47 -1.31
CA ALA A 91 2.84 -17.16 -1.54
C ALA A 91 1.72 -16.16 -1.86
N LEU A 92 1.70 -15.02 -1.16
CA LEU A 92 0.72 -13.96 -1.40
C LEU A 92 0.88 -13.35 -2.81
N ALA A 93 2.11 -13.13 -3.25
CA ALA A 93 2.40 -12.63 -4.59
C ALA A 93 1.92 -13.59 -5.68
N ARG A 94 2.09 -14.90 -5.49
CA ARG A 94 1.56 -15.91 -6.41
C ARG A 94 0.04 -15.86 -6.48
N LYS A 95 -0.63 -15.74 -5.34
CA LYS A 95 -2.09 -15.58 -5.30
C LYS A 95 -2.54 -14.32 -6.00
N HIS A 96 -1.80 -13.22 -5.85
CA HIS A 96 -2.08 -11.98 -6.56
C HIS A 96 -2.01 -12.17 -8.07
N LEU A 97 -0.96 -12.84 -8.56
CA LEU A 97 -0.79 -13.14 -9.98
C LEU A 97 -1.92 -14.02 -10.52
N GLU A 98 -2.30 -15.06 -9.78
CA GLU A 98 -3.42 -15.94 -10.12
C GLU A 98 -4.74 -15.15 -10.20
N GLN A 99 -5.02 -14.34 -9.21
CA GLN A 99 -6.22 -13.52 -9.15
C GLN A 99 -6.31 -12.54 -10.33
N LYS A 100 -5.19 -11.95 -10.73
CA LYS A 100 -5.10 -11.04 -11.86
C LYS A 100 -4.94 -11.76 -13.20
N ARG A 101 -4.89 -13.08 -13.20
CA ARG A 101 -4.70 -13.92 -14.39
C ARG A 101 -3.45 -13.54 -15.18
N ILE A 102 -2.37 -13.30 -14.47
CA ILE A 102 -1.08 -12.97 -15.06
C ILE A 102 -0.32 -14.26 -15.32
N ALA A 103 -0.09 -14.56 -16.59
CA ALA A 103 0.62 -15.76 -17.01
C ALA A 103 2.13 -15.60 -16.85
N ARG A 104 2.81 -16.75 -16.79
CA ARG A 104 4.26 -16.84 -16.82
C ARG A 104 4.83 -16.11 -18.05
N PRO A 105 5.80 -15.19 -17.88
CA PRO A 105 6.35 -14.45 -19.01
C PRO A 105 7.16 -15.31 -19.95
N THR A 106 7.10 -15.04 -21.25
CA THR A 106 7.81 -15.77 -22.31
C THR A 106 8.95 -14.98 -22.94
N ASN A 107 9.06 -13.67 -22.64
CA ASN A 107 10.08 -12.79 -23.17
C ASN A 107 10.44 -11.68 -22.18
N LYS A 108 11.47 -10.88 -22.51
CA LYS A 108 11.92 -9.78 -21.65
C LYS A 108 10.85 -8.72 -21.40
N LYS A 109 10.05 -8.41 -22.40
CA LYS A 109 8.98 -7.40 -22.30
C LYS A 109 7.89 -7.84 -21.33
N GLU A 110 7.48 -9.09 -21.41
CA GLU A 110 6.49 -9.66 -20.49
C GLU A 110 7.05 -9.78 -19.06
N THR A 111 8.33 -10.16 -18.93
CA THR A 111 9.01 -10.22 -17.64
C THR A 111 9.04 -8.85 -16.96
N ALA A 112 9.38 -7.80 -17.69
CA ALA A 112 9.37 -6.44 -17.18
C ALA A 112 7.97 -5.99 -16.76
N ARG A 113 6.95 -6.38 -17.52
CA ARG A 113 5.54 -6.09 -17.19
C ARG A 113 5.12 -6.76 -15.89
N VAL A 114 5.44 -8.04 -15.72
CA VAL A 114 5.14 -8.78 -14.48
C VAL A 114 5.85 -8.13 -13.30
N MET A 115 7.13 -7.80 -13.45
CA MET A 115 7.89 -7.12 -12.40
C MET A 115 7.24 -5.80 -11.99
N ARG A 116 6.88 -4.95 -12.94
CA ARG A 116 6.21 -3.67 -12.65
C ARG A 116 4.88 -3.87 -11.93
N ARG A 117 4.12 -4.88 -12.30
CA ARG A 117 2.85 -5.21 -11.62
C ARG A 117 3.06 -5.64 -10.18
N LEU A 118 4.07 -6.46 -9.92
CA LEU A 118 4.39 -6.89 -8.56
C LEU A 118 4.94 -5.75 -7.70
N VAL A 119 5.75 -4.86 -8.28
CA VAL A 119 6.20 -3.64 -7.60
C VAL A 119 5.00 -2.76 -7.25
N ALA A 120 4.11 -2.53 -8.20
CA ALA A 120 2.89 -1.74 -7.99
C ALA A 120 1.97 -2.34 -6.93
N ALA A 121 1.90 -3.67 -6.85
CA ALA A 121 1.15 -4.37 -5.81
C ALA A 121 1.82 -4.33 -4.43
N GLY A 122 3.07 -3.85 -4.37
CA GLY A 122 3.77 -3.61 -3.12
C GLY A 122 4.65 -4.74 -2.60
N PHE A 123 5.07 -5.65 -3.49
CA PHE A 123 6.01 -6.71 -3.13
C PHE A 123 7.45 -6.23 -3.22
N SER A 124 8.33 -6.77 -2.36
CA SER A 124 9.75 -6.44 -2.38
C SER A 124 10.46 -7.03 -3.59
N THR A 125 11.58 -6.43 -3.99
CA THR A 125 12.43 -6.97 -5.07
C THR A 125 12.88 -8.40 -4.78
N GLY A 126 13.18 -8.73 -3.53
CA GLY A 126 13.56 -10.10 -3.12
C GLY A 126 12.46 -11.12 -3.39
N VAL A 127 11.22 -10.79 -3.08
CA VAL A 127 10.06 -11.64 -3.37
C VAL A 127 9.86 -11.80 -4.88
N ILE A 128 9.95 -10.69 -5.61
CA ILE A 128 9.79 -10.68 -7.07
C ILE A 128 10.83 -11.56 -7.74
N TYR A 129 12.09 -11.46 -7.36
CA TYR A 129 13.16 -12.30 -7.93
C TYR A 129 12.97 -13.79 -7.64
N LYS A 130 12.51 -14.14 -6.44
CA LYS A 130 12.22 -15.54 -6.11
C LYS A 130 11.15 -16.12 -7.04
N ILE A 131 10.09 -15.36 -7.31
CA ILE A 131 9.03 -15.79 -8.22
C ILE A 131 9.55 -15.93 -9.64
N LEU A 132 10.29 -14.93 -10.14
CA LEU A 132 10.82 -14.95 -11.51
C LEU A 132 11.83 -16.08 -11.71
N ARG A 133 12.67 -16.37 -10.72
CA ARG A 133 13.59 -17.52 -10.77
C ARG A 133 12.86 -18.86 -10.83
N GLN A 134 11.78 -19.02 -10.09
CA GLN A 134 10.96 -20.21 -10.14
C GLN A 134 10.28 -20.40 -11.50
N TRP A 135 10.09 -19.33 -12.23
CA TRP A 135 9.58 -19.34 -13.58
C TRP A 135 10.68 -19.47 -14.64
N ASP A 136 11.89 -19.87 -14.23
CA ASP A 136 13.06 -20.06 -15.11
C ASP A 136 13.45 -18.82 -15.91
N VAL A 137 13.20 -17.63 -15.36
CA VAL A 137 13.67 -16.38 -15.96
C VAL A 137 15.18 -16.30 -15.78
N PRO A 138 15.97 -16.16 -16.86
CA PRO A 138 17.43 -16.12 -16.75
C PRO A 138 17.93 -14.97 -15.87
N ASP A 139 18.99 -15.22 -15.11
CA ASP A 139 19.61 -14.22 -14.23
C ASP A 139 20.05 -12.96 -14.98
N GLU A 140 20.47 -13.12 -16.24
CA GLU A 140 20.83 -11.98 -17.13
C GLU A 140 19.64 -11.05 -17.38
N ALA A 141 18.44 -11.62 -17.56
CA ALA A 141 17.23 -10.83 -17.73
C ALA A 141 16.85 -10.14 -16.42
N LEU A 142 17.08 -10.80 -15.27
CA LEU A 142 16.83 -10.21 -13.94
C LEU A 142 17.80 -9.07 -13.66
N ALA A 143 19.07 -9.22 -14.01
CA ALA A 143 20.08 -8.18 -13.84
C ALA A 143 19.73 -6.92 -14.67
N ALA A 144 19.23 -7.10 -15.89
CA ALA A 144 18.79 -6.00 -16.73
C ALA A 144 17.58 -5.26 -16.14
N LEU A 145 16.76 -5.94 -15.33
CA LEU A 145 15.59 -5.37 -14.66
C LEU A 145 15.96 -4.60 -13.38
N GLU A 146 17.11 -4.88 -12.76
CA GLU A 146 17.59 -4.13 -11.59
C GLU A 146 17.71 -2.64 -11.90
N ASN A 147 18.17 -2.31 -13.10
CA ASN A 147 18.27 -0.91 -13.57
C ASN A 147 16.91 -0.23 -13.74
N LEU A 148 15.83 -0.99 -13.89
CA LEU A 148 14.48 -0.46 -13.99
C LEU A 148 13.83 -0.27 -12.61
N GLY A 149 14.30 -0.99 -11.59
CA GLY A 149 13.84 -0.87 -10.22
C GLY A 149 14.46 0.28 -9.44
N GLU A 150 15.53 0.88 -9.97
CA GLU A 150 16.23 2.02 -9.37
C GLU A 150 15.71 3.38 -9.86
N GLU A 151 14.68 3.42 -10.68
CA GLU A 151 14.03 4.70 -10.87
C GLU A 151 13.54 5.18 -9.51
N PRO A 152 13.99 6.38 -9.06
CA PRO A 152 13.50 6.91 -7.81
C PRO A 152 11.98 6.95 -7.88
N ASP A 153 11.32 6.52 -6.81
CA ASP A 153 9.89 6.72 -6.64
C ASP A 153 9.59 8.10 -7.17
N GLY A 154 9.10 8.13 -8.39
CA GLY A 154 8.84 9.38 -9.08
C GLY A 154 7.91 10.16 -8.19
N ALA A 155 8.47 11.16 -7.57
CA ALA A 155 7.69 12.15 -6.89
C ALA A 155 6.67 12.70 -7.89
N ASN A 156 5.44 12.26 -7.77
CA ASN A 156 4.25 12.93 -8.30
C ASN A 156 3.02 12.39 -7.62
#